data_4ba757c81c35732d787b179edaa86fac
#
_entry.id   4ba757c81c35732d787b179edaa86fac
#
_cell.length_a   1.000
_cell.length_b   1.000
_cell.length_c   1.000
_cell.angle_alpha   90.00
_cell.angle_beta   90.00
_cell.angle_gamma   90.00
#
_symmetry.space_group_name_H-M   'P 1'
#
loop_
_entity.id
_entity.type
_entity.pdbx_description
1 polymer ?
#
loop_
_entity_poly.entity_id
_entity_poly.type
_entity_poly.pdbx_seq_one_letter_code
_entity_poly.pdbx_strand_id
1 'polypeptide(L)'
;MRFLARLMAVVSFGFIAASAMASPTEPVEGAEYHRLQNAQPTDTGKKVEVLEFFWYNCPHCFAFEPSLTEWIKKRGDSIVFRRVPVGFRESFVPQQKLYYTLEAMNRMDIHKQVFDAIHVSRQKLDKEEAILDFIEKHGVDRKKFLDIYNSFGVQSKVGRVRQLQETYRIDGVPTVVIDGQYITSPSIVGSTMRGASEQAMNAATLQVMDALVAKKK
;
A
#
# COMPACT_ATOMS: atom_id res chain seq x y z
N MET A 1 75.84 19.88 -24.82
CA MET A 1 74.88 18.72 -24.64
C MET A 1 73.78 19.20 -23.74
N ARG A 2 72.56 19.41 -24.34
CA ARG A 2 71.40 19.94 -23.63
C ARG A 2 70.39 18.77 -23.41
N PHE A 3 70.22 18.36 -22.16
CA PHE A 3 69.17 17.36 -21.79
C PHE A 3 67.84 18.08 -21.63
N LEU A 4 66.90 17.81 -22.51
CA LEU A 4 65.52 18.20 -22.38
C LEU A 4 64.79 17.16 -21.48
N ALA A 5 64.48 17.55 -20.27
CA ALA A 5 63.56 16.79 -19.41
C ALA A 5 62.12 17.04 -19.88
N ARG A 6 61.44 16.05 -20.42
CA ARG A 6 60.01 16.11 -20.71
C ARG A 6 59.23 15.73 -19.44
N LEU A 7 58.58 16.69 -18.85
CA LEU A 7 57.62 16.48 -17.76
C LEU A 7 56.28 15.97 -18.39
N MET A 8 55.96 14.71 -18.19
CA MET A 8 54.62 14.18 -18.46
C MET A 8 53.75 14.49 -17.28
N ALA A 9 52.82 15.46 -17.40
CA ALA A 9 51.74 15.67 -16.48
C ALA A 9 50.65 14.63 -16.70
N VAL A 10 50.56 13.65 -15.80
CA VAL A 10 49.44 12.70 -15.73
C VAL A 10 48.24 13.39 -15.10
N VAL A 11 47.28 13.82 -15.92
CA VAL A 11 46.00 14.32 -15.44
C VAL A 11 45.15 13.14 -15.05
N SER A 12 45.15 12.80 -13.76
CA SER A 12 44.22 11.81 -13.21
C SER A 12 42.83 12.41 -13.14
N PHE A 13 41.97 12.05 -14.11
CA PHE A 13 40.52 12.29 -14.06
C PHE A 13 39.93 11.37 -12.98
N GLY A 14 39.80 11.90 -11.77
CA GLY A 14 39.06 11.25 -10.70
C GLY A 14 37.57 11.20 -11.08
N PHE A 15 37.06 10.04 -11.45
CA PHE A 15 35.60 9.78 -11.52
C PHE A 15 35.07 9.90 -10.09
N ILE A 16 34.47 11.04 -9.77
CA ILE A 16 33.62 11.17 -8.58
C ILE A 16 32.32 10.45 -8.94
N ALA A 17 32.20 9.19 -8.54
CA ALA A 17 30.92 8.50 -8.54
C ALA A 17 30.01 9.24 -7.54
N ALA A 18 29.12 10.09 -8.03
CA ALA A 18 28.06 10.65 -7.23
C ALA A 18 27.15 9.49 -6.79
N SER A 19 27.33 9.03 -5.55
CA SER A 19 26.39 8.10 -4.93
C SER A 19 25.04 8.82 -4.85
N ALA A 20 24.09 8.41 -5.68
CA ALA A 20 22.71 8.88 -5.57
C ALA A 20 22.21 8.51 -4.17
N MET A 21 22.06 9.51 -3.31
CA MET A 21 21.48 9.34 -1.99
C MET A 21 19.99 9.13 -2.20
N ALA A 22 19.48 7.96 -1.80
CA ALA A 22 18.06 7.68 -1.81
C ALA A 22 17.29 8.73 -0.99
N SER A 23 16.20 9.26 -1.54
CA SER A 23 15.33 10.21 -0.85
C SER A 23 13.86 9.95 -1.20
N PRO A 24 12.92 10.24 -0.30
CA PRO A 24 11.50 10.01 -0.55
C PRO A 24 10.95 10.76 -1.79
N THR A 25 11.56 11.86 -2.18
CA THR A 25 11.18 12.67 -3.36
C THR A 25 11.86 12.23 -4.66
N GLU A 26 12.99 11.54 -4.54
CA GLU A 26 13.74 10.94 -5.66
C GLU A 26 14.07 9.48 -5.31
N PRO A 27 13.05 8.61 -5.20
CA PRO A 27 13.23 7.26 -4.70
C PRO A 27 14.04 6.40 -5.66
N VAL A 28 14.91 5.57 -5.07
CA VAL A 28 15.80 4.65 -5.75
C VAL A 28 15.22 3.24 -5.74
N GLU A 29 15.21 2.57 -6.90
CA GLU A 29 14.80 1.18 -7.01
C GLU A 29 15.73 0.27 -6.20
N GLY A 30 15.14 -0.65 -5.45
CA GLY A 30 15.86 -1.52 -4.51
C GLY A 30 16.07 -0.91 -3.12
N ALA A 31 15.78 0.38 -2.93
CA ALA A 31 15.85 1.09 -1.64
C ALA A 31 14.45 1.45 -1.13
N GLU A 32 13.77 2.43 -1.73
CA GLU A 32 12.45 2.87 -1.28
C GLU A 32 11.29 2.22 -2.03
N TYR A 33 11.56 1.55 -3.15
CA TYR A 33 10.57 0.76 -3.88
C TYR A 33 11.22 -0.39 -4.63
N HIS A 34 10.43 -1.39 -4.98
CA HIS A 34 10.80 -2.46 -5.89
C HIS A 34 9.97 -2.38 -7.16
N ARG A 35 10.51 -2.88 -8.25
CA ARG A 35 9.80 -2.99 -9.52
C ARG A 35 9.54 -4.47 -9.83
N LEU A 36 8.32 -4.80 -10.23
CA LEU A 36 8.03 -6.11 -10.79
C LEU A 36 8.76 -6.30 -12.14
N GLN A 37 9.29 -7.49 -12.36
CA GLN A 37 9.90 -7.84 -13.65
C GLN A 37 8.90 -7.71 -14.80
N ASN A 38 7.65 -8.13 -14.57
CA ASN A 38 6.55 -8.03 -15.50
C ASN A 38 5.46 -7.15 -14.90
N ALA A 39 5.25 -5.97 -15.47
CA ALA A 39 4.14 -5.10 -15.09
C ALA A 39 2.82 -5.82 -15.34
N GLN A 40 1.90 -5.70 -14.39
CA GLN A 40 0.55 -6.22 -14.52
C GLN A 40 -0.34 -5.21 -15.26
N PRO A 41 -1.23 -5.68 -16.13
CA PRO A 41 -2.15 -4.79 -16.82
C PRO A 41 -3.09 -4.09 -15.83
N THR A 42 -3.35 -2.81 -16.07
CA THR A 42 -4.34 -2.02 -15.34
C THR A 42 -5.49 -1.63 -16.26
N ASP A 43 -6.71 -1.60 -15.75
CA ASP A 43 -7.92 -1.23 -16.51
C ASP A 43 -8.34 0.23 -16.29
N THR A 44 -7.39 1.08 -15.85
CA THR A 44 -7.66 2.45 -15.40
C THR A 44 -7.45 3.52 -16.48
N GLY A 45 -7.13 3.11 -17.71
CA GLY A 45 -6.87 4.00 -18.83
C GLY A 45 -5.69 4.95 -18.55
N LYS A 46 -5.93 6.26 -18.61
CA LYS A 46 -4.90 7.27 -18.34
C LYS A 46 -4.63 7.50 -16.85
N LYS A 47 -5.51 7.06 -15.96
CA LYS A 47 -5.32 7.21 -14.51
C LYS A 47 -4.34 6.16 -13.99
N VAL A 48 -3.60 6.51 -12.95
CA VAL A 48 -2.69 5.59 -12.27
C VAL A 48 -3.47 4.70 -11.32
N GLU A 49 -3.34 3.38 -11.46
CA GLU A 49 -3.88 2.46 -10.45
C GLU A 49 -3.01 2.48 -9.21
N VAL A 50 -3.65 2.53 -8.04
CA VAL A 50 -2.99 2.40 -6.74
C VAL A 50 -3.74 1.35 -5.93
N LEU A 51 -3.08 0.23 -5.65
CA LEU A 51 -3.62 -0.84 -4.82
C LEU A 51 -2.96 -0.80 -3.45
N GLU A 52 -3.76 -0.74 -2.39
CA GLU A 52 -3.30 -0.95 -1.02
C GLU A 52 -3.64 -2.36 -0.57
N PHE A 53 -2.64 -3.14 -0.21
CA PHE A 53 -2.81 -4.40 0.51
C PHE A 53 -2.78 -4.10 2.01
N PHE A 54 -3.82 -4.50 2.72
CA PHE A 54 -4.01 -4.17 4.13
C PHE A 54 -4.69 -5.31 4.92
N TRP A 55 -4.68 -5.20 6.23
CA TRP A 55 -5.47 -6.05 7.13
C TRP A 55 -6.01 -5.23 8.29
N TYR A 56 -7.27 -5.39 8.63
CA TYR A 56 -7.89 -4.62 9.70
C TYR A 56 -7.21 -4.80 11.07
N ASN A 57 -6.67 -5.99 11.39
CA ASN A 57 -5.95 -6.21 12.66
C ASN A 57 -4.48 -5.76 12.62
N CYS A 58 -3.98 -5.26 11.49
CA CYS A 58 -2.61 -4.79 11.39
C CYS A 58 -2.46 -3.39 12.02
N PRO A 59 -1.66 -3.23 13.10
CA PRO A 59 -1.48 -1.92 13.74
C PRO A 59 -0.77 -0.91 12.83
N HIS A 60 0.11 -1.37 11.95
CA HIS A 60 0.80 -0.50 10.98
C HIS A 60 -0.15 0.00 9.88
N CYS A 61 -1.14 -0.82 9.45
CA CYS A 61 -2.19 -0.37 8.55
C CYS A 61 -3.07 0.70 9.23
N PHE A 62 -3.44 0.48 10.49
CA PHE A 62 -4.17 1.46 11.29
C PHE A 62 -3.41 2.78 11.42
N ALA A 63 -2.10 2.73 11.69
CA ALA A 63 -1.26 3.92 11.80
C ALA A 63 -1.07 4.65 10.45
N PHE A 64 -1.11 3.93 9.34
CA PHE A 64 -0.96 4.51 8.00
C PHE A 64 -2.26 5.13 7.45
N GLU A 65 -3.42 4.56 7.82
CA GLU A 65 -4.74 4.90 7.26
C GLU A 65 -5.09 6.40 7.26
N PRO A 66 -4.86 7.19 8.35
CA PRO A 66 -5.23 8.60 8.34
C PRO A 66 -4.48 9.41 7.28
N SER A 67 -3.17 9.22 7.19
CA SER A 67 -2.32 9.94 6.23
C SER A 67 -2.55 9.47 4.80
N LEU A 68 -2.79 8.17 4.59
CA LEU A 68 -3.15 7.60 3.30
C LEU A 68 -4.50 8.15 2.80
N THR A 69 -5.51 8.21 3.66
CA THR A 69 -6.82 8.76 3.30
C THR A 69 -6.73 10.23 2.85
N GLU A 70 -5.94 11.05 3.55
CA GLU A 70 -5.72 12.44 3.13
C GLU A 70 -4.95 12.53 1.80
N TRP A 71 -3.96 11.64 1.59
CA TRP A 71 -3.24 11.55 0.33
C TRP A 71 -4.16 11.18 -0.84
N ILE A 72 -5.06 10.21 -0.65
CA ILE A 72 -6.06 9.79 -1.66
C ILE A 72 -6.95 10.98 -2.04
N LYS A 73 -7.48 11.70 -1.05
CA LYS A 73 -8.30 12.91 -1.29
C LYS A 73 -7.54 13.96 -2.11
N LYS A 74 -6.27 14.20 -1.76
CA LYS A 74 -5.43 15.17 -2.48
C LYS A 74 -5.16 14.76 -3.92
N ARG A 75 -5.03 13.45 -4.20
CA ARG A 75 -4.81 12.94 -5.57
C ARG A 75 -6.07 12.98 -6.42
N GLY A 76 -7.24 12.84 -5.81
CA GLY A 76 -8.53 12.92 -6.47
C GLY A 76 -8.62 12.07 -7.73
N ASP A 77 -9.04 12.67 -8.82
CA ASP A 77 -9.27 11.98 -10.09
C ASP A 77 -8.00 11.58 -10.87
N SER A 78 -6.81 11.91 -10.37
CA SER A 78 -5.55 11.53 -11.03
C SER A 78 -5.20 10.05 -10.87
N ILE A 79 -5.79 9.38 -9.88
CA ILE A 79 -5.58 7.97 -9.56
C ILE A 79 -6.90 7.19 -9.54
N VAL A 80 -6.79 5.87 -9.65
CA VAL A 80 -7.85 4.91 -9.26
C VAL A 80 -7.32 4.12 -8.07
N PHE A 81 -7.83 4.45 -6.89
CA PHE A 81 -7.41 3.80 -5.65
C PHE A 81 -8.33 2.63 -5.31
N ARG A 82 -7.75 1.49 -4.94
CA ARG A 82 -8.46 0.29 -4.50
C ARG A 82 -7.74 -0.34 -3.31
N ARG A 83 -8.50 -0.90 -2.37
CA ARG A 83 -7.96 -1.69 -1.27
C ARG A 83 -8.15 -3.18 -1.49
N VAL A 84 -7.17 -3.96 -1.08
CA VAL A 84 -7.17 -5.41 -1.14
C VAL A 84 -6.91 -5.94 0.27
N PRO A 85 -7.95 -6.42 0.98
CA PRO A 85 -7.76 -7.03 2.29
C PRO A 85 -7.06 -8.36 2.14
N VAL A 86 -5.84 -8.50 2.72
CA VAL A 86 -5.03 -9.72 2.57
C VAL A 86 -5.64 -10.94 3.28
N GLY A 87 -5.32 -12.12 2.77
CA GLY A 87 -5.77 -13.42 3.26
C GLY A 87 -4.62 -14.40 3.47
N PHE A 88 -3.64 -14.08 4.32
CA PHE A 88 -2.51 -14.97 4.60
C PHE A 88 -2.92 -16.25 5.33
N ARG A 89 -4.09 -16.25 5.99
CA ARG A 89 -4.65 -17.39 6.73
C ARG A 89 -6.17 -17.38 6.61
N GLU A 90 -6.79 -18.55 6.78
CA GLU A 90 -8.27 -18.69 6.79
C GLU A 90 -8.96 -17.79 7.82
N SER A 91 -8.32 -17.55 8.96
CA SER A 91 -8.85 -16.65 10.00
C SER A 91 -9.00 -15.19 9.57
N PHE A 92 -8.46 -14.79 8.41
CA PHE A 92 -8.60 -13.44 7.86
C PHE A 92 -9.87 -13.27 7.01
N VAL A 93 -10.44 -14.39 6.55
CA VAL A 93 -11.60 -14.39 5.64
C VAL A 93 -12.78 -13.58 6.17
N PRO A 94 -13.18 -13.64 7.45
CA PRO A 94 -14.28 -12.83 7.95
C PRO A 94 -14.06 -11.32 7.72
N GLN A 95 -12.86 -10.83 7.93
CA GLN A 95 -12.53 -9.40 7.73
C GLN A 95 -12.38 -9.04 6.25
N GLN A 96 -11.94 -9.94 5.39
CA GLN A 96 -11.98 -9.73 3.94
C GLN A 96 -13.43 -9.57 3.46
N LYS A 97 -14.31 -10.47 3.89
CA LYS A 97 -15.74 -10.40 3.59
C LYS A 97 -16.37 -9.12 4.13
N LEU A 98 -16.03 -8.71 5.37
CA LEU A 98 -16.46 -7.42 5.94
C LEU A 98 -16.11 -6.25 5.01
N TYR A 99 -14.85 -6.14 4.60
CA TYR A 99 -14.42 -5.05 3.72
C TYR A 99 -15.20 -5.06 2.39
N TYR A 100 -15.26 -6.19 1.70
CA TYR A 100 -15.93 -6.27 0.41
C TYR A 100 -17.44 -6.11 0.49
N THR A 101 -18.06 -6.44 1.64
CA THR A 101 -19.48 -6.18 1.89
C THR A 101 -19.74 -4.68 2.06
N LEU A 102 -18.89 -3.98 2.86
CA LEU A 102 -19.00 -2.52 3.00
C LEU A 102 -18.82 -1.82 1.66
N GLU A 103 -17.86 -2.25 0.85
CA GLU A 103 -17.64 -1.73 -0.50
C GLU A 103 -18.88 -1.96 -1.39
N ALA A 104 -19.43 -3.17 -1.41
CA ALA A 104 -20.62 -3.53 -2.21
C ALA A 104 -21.88 -2.77 -1.78
N MET A 105 -21.97 -2.39 -0.49
CA MET A 105 -23.05 -1.59 0.07
C MET A 105 -22.83 -0.09 -0.06
N ASN A 106 -21.70 0.35 -0.62
CA ASN A 106 -21.27 1.76 -0.63
C ASN A 106 -21.22 2.38 0.77
N ARG A 107 -20.76 1.61 1.77
CA ARG A 107 -20.65 2.00 3.18
C ARG A 107 -19.19 2.09 3.64
N MET A 108 -18.33 2.64 2.76
CA MET A 108 -16.91 2.86 3.10
C MET A 108 -16.70 3.93 4.19
N ASP A 109 -17.75 4.67 4.54
CA ASP A 109 -17.80 5.52 5.74
C ASP A 109 -17.51 4.72 7.04
N ILE A 110 -17.81 3.42 7.06
CA ILE A 110 -17.58 2.53 8.21
C ILE A 110 -16.14 1.99 8.26
N HIS A 111 -15.37 2.08 7.17
CA HIS A 111 -14.02 1.51 7.10
C HIS A 111 -13.09 1.96 8.25
N LYS A 112 -13.02 3.27 8.49
CA LYS A 112 -12.26 3.82 9.62
C LYS A 112 -12.79 3.32 10.97
N GLN A 113 -14.10 3.20 11.11
CA GLN A 113 -14.74 2.77 12.35
C GLN A 113 -14.41 1.30 12.68
N VAL A 114 -14.20 0.44 11.65
CA VAL A 114 -13.70 -0.92 11.86
C VAL A 114 -12.29 -0.90 12.46
N PHE A 115 -11.39 -0.08 11.93
CA PHE A 115 -10.06 0.10 12.51
C PHE A 115 -10.13 0.61 13.95
N ASP A 116 -10.95 1.63 14.23
CA ASP A 116 -11.11 2.20 15.58
C ASP A 116 -11.69 1.15 16.56
N ALA A 117 -12.65 0.36 16.12
CA ALA A 117 -13.20 -0.72 16.93
C ALA A 117 -12.13 -1.74 17.35
N ILE A 118 -11.27 -2.13 16.43
CA ILE A 118 -10.23 -3.12 16.68
C ILE A 118 -9.09 -2.53 17.52
N HIS A 119 -8.53 -1.39 17.11
CA HIS A 119 -7.28 -0.88 17.69
C HIS A 119 -7.49 0.03 18.90
N VAL A 120 -8.58 0.79 18.94
CA VAL A 120 -8.90 1.67 20.05
C VAL A 120 -9.80 0.98 21.06
N SER A 121 -10.93 0.42 20.60
CA SER A 121 -11.93 -0.22 21.47
C SER A 121 -11.63 -1.69 21.78
N ARG A 122 -10.55 -2.28 21.20
CA ARG A 122 -10.13 -3.66 21.45
C ARG A 122 -11.19 -4.73 21.13
N GLN A 123 -12.11 -4.43 20.22
CA GLN A 123 -13.12 -5.39 19.76
C GLN A 123 -12.48 -6.44 18.85
N LYS A 124 -12.94 -7.70 18.99
CA LYS A 124 -12.54 -8.79 18.09
C LYS A 124 -13.57 -8.93 16.98
N LEU A 125 -13.25 -8.42 15.80
CA LEU A 125 -14.10 -8.55 14.60
C LEU A 125 -13.55 -9.66 13.68
N ASP A 126 -13.32 -10.85 14.26
CA ASP A 126 -12.74 -12.04 13.61
C ASP A 126 -13.78 -13.14 13.34
N LYS A 127 -15.02 -12.94 13.79
CA LYS A 127 -16.15 -13.85 13.60
C LYS A 127 -17.35 -13.13 13.01
N GLU A 128 -18.13 -13.85 12.20
CA GLU A 128 -19.32 -13.32 11.54
C GLU A 128 -20.29 -12.65 12.51
N GLU A 129 -20.61 -13.29 13.64
CA GLU A 129 -21.57 -12.76 14.62
C GLU A 129 -21.08 -11.43 15.20
N ALA A 130 -19.80 -11.31 15.60
CA ALA A 130 -19.25 -10.07 16.13
C ALA A 130 -19.24 -8.95 15.07
N ILE A 131 -19.02 -9.30 13.80
CA ILE A 131 -19.12 -8.36 12.68
C ILE A 131 -20.58 -7.89 12.51
N LEU A 132 -21.55 -8.79 12.57
CA LEU A 132 -22.96 -8.45 12.44
C LEU A 132 -23.42 -7.52 13.57
N ASP A 133 -23.03 -7.79 14.82
CA ASP A 133 -23.32 -6.92 15.95
C ASP A 133 -22.70 -5.53 15.81
N PHE A 134 -21.48 -5.47 15.29
CA PHE A 134 -20.79 -4.22 14.99
C PHE A 134 -21.52 -3.42 13.91
N ILE A 135 -21.87 -4.03 12.81
CA ILE A 135 -22.51 -3.39 11.66
C ILE A 135 -23.90 -2.83 12.02
N GLU A 136 -24.67 -3.58 12.79
CA GLU A 136 -25.99 -3.15 13.24
C GLU A 136 -25.92 -1.88 14.11
N LYS A 137 -24.94 -1.80 15.02
CA LYS A 137 -24.66 -0.59 15.83
C LYS A 137 -24.27 0.62 14.97
N HIS A 138 -23.82 0.41 13.72
CA HIS A 138 -23.46 1.47 12.77
C HIS A 138 -24.57 1.74 11.74
N GLY A 139 -25.81 1.34 12.07
CA GLY A 139 -27.00 1.67 11.28
C GLY A 139 -27.09 0.92 9.96
N VAL A 140 -26.47 -0.26 9.83
CA VAL A 140 -26.60 -1.13 8.69
C VAL A 140 -27.57 -2.26 9.01
N ASP A 141 -28.52 -2.50 8.11
CA ASP A 141 -29.47 -3.63 8.25
C ASP A 141 -28.72 -4.97 8.24
N ARG A 142 -28.88 -5.72 9.32
CA ARG A 142 -28.18 -6.98 9.59
C ARG A 142 -28.48 -8.03 8.51
N LYS A 143 -29.75 -8.15 8.11
CA LYS A 143 -30.15 -9.14 7.11
C LYS A 143 -29.57 -8.80 5.74
N LYS A 144 -29.71 -7.55 5.30
CA LYS A 144 -29.15 -7.07 4.03
C LYS A 144 -27.63 -7.22 3.99
N PHE A 145 -26.95 -6.92 5.10
CA PHE A 145 -25.52 -7.11 5.19
C PHE A 145 -25.13 -8.56 5.06
N LEU A 146 -25.80 -9.48 5.78
CA LEU A 146 -25.53 -10.92 5.75
C LEU A 146 -25.76 -11.53 4.37
N ASP A 147 -26.84 -11.11 3.69
CA ASP A 147 -27.14 -11.55 2.32
C ASP A 147 -26.00 -11.19 1.35
N ILE A 148 -25.44 -9.98 1.46
CA ILE A 148 -24.33 -9.53 0.62
C ILE A 148 -23.01 -10.19 1.06
N TYR A 149 -22.75 -10.29 2.36
CA TYR A 149 -21.58 -10.92 2.95
C TYR A 149 -21.40 -12.37 2.49
N ASN A 150 -22.50 -13.09 2.28
CA ASN A 150 -22.50 -14.47 1.77
C ASN A 150 -22.75 -14.57 0.26
N SER A 151 -22.82 -13.43 -0.45
CA SER A 151 -23.05 -13.42 -1.89
C SER A 151 -21.88 -13.99 -2.68
N PHE A 152 -22.15 -14.51 -3.87
CA PHE A 152 -21.12 -14.95 -4.81
C PHE A 152 -20.14 -13.84 -5.16
N GLY A 153 -20.61 -12.57 -5.26
CA GLY A 153 -19.76 -11.43 -5.57
C GLY A 153 -18.66 -11.18 -4.52
N VAL A 154 -19.01 -11.23 -3.24
CA VAL A 154 -18.05 -11.09 -2.12
C VAL A 154 -17.11 -12.30 -2.08
N GLN A 155 -17.63 -13.51 -2.20
CA GLN A 155 -16.81 -14.73 -2.20
C GLN A 155 -15.81 -14.75 -3.37
N SER A 156 -16.24 -14.34 -4.56
CA SER A 156 -15.36 -14.23 -5.74
C SER A 156 -14.23 -13.22 -5.53
N LYS A 157 -14.53 -12.06 -4.90
CA LYS A 157 -13.49 -11.07 -4.56
C LYS A 157 -12.48 -11.63 -3.56
N VAL A 158 -12.94 -12.28 -2.48
CA VAL A 158 -12.09 -12.95 -1.50
C VAL A 158 -11.21 -14.02 -2.16
N GLY A 159 -11.78 -14.85 -3.04
CA GLY A 159 -11.02 -15.89 -3.76
C GLY A 159 -9.90 -15.32 -4.66
N ARG A 160 -10.08 -14.11 -5.23
CA ARG A 160 -9.07 -13.45 -6.06
C ARG A 160 -7.91 -12.84 -5.27
N VAL A 161 -8.10 -12.58 -3.98
CA VAL A 161 -7.06 -11.94 -3.16
C VAL A 161 -5.76 -12.74 -3.16
N ARG A 162 -5.87 -14.07 -3.03
CA ARG A 162 -4.70 -14.94 -3.03
C ARG A 162 -3.88 -14.80 -4.31
N GLN A 163 -4.54 -14.82 -5.46
CA GLN A 163 -3.89 -14.62 -6.75
C GLN A 163 -3.19 -13.26 -6.84
N LEU A 164 -3.85 -12.18 -6.36
CA LEU A 164 -3.24 -10.85 -6.32
C LEU A 164 -2.01 -10.83 -5.40
N GLN A 165 -2.08 -11.43 -4.21
CA GLN A 165 -0.93 -11.54 -3.30
C GLN A 165 0.25 -12.28 -3.95
N GLU A 166 -0.01 -13.39 -4.63
CA GLU A 166 1.03 -14.16 -5.34
C GLU A 166 1.60 -13.34 -6.51
N THR A 167 0.75 -12.71 -7.32
CA THR A 167 1.15 -11.89 -8.48
C THR A 167 2.06 -10.74 -8.08
N TYR A 168 1.72 -10.03 -7.02
CA TYR A 168 2.49 -8.89 -6.51
C TYR A 168 3.52 -9.28 -5.44
N ARG A 169 3.65 -10.57 -5.10
CA ARG A 169 4.56 -11.10 -4.08
C ARG A 169 4.39 -10.39 -2.73
N ILE A 170 3.13 -10.22 -2.31
CA ILE A 170 2.80 -9.54 -1.07
C ILE A 170 3.05 -10.49 0.11
N ASP A 171 4.00 -10.15 0.95
CA ASP A 171 4.42 -10.89 2.14
C ASP A 171 4.16 -10.15 3.46
N GLY A 172 3.77 -8.87 3.38
CA GLY A 172 3.46 -8.02 4.53
C GLY A 172 2.51 -6.88 4.19
N VAL A 173 1.98 -6.24 5.23
CA VAL A 173 1.05 -5.11 5.11
C VAL A 173 1.36 -4.01 6.14
N PRO A 174 1.11 -2.73 5.81
CA PRO A 174 0.57 -2.24 4.56
C PRO A 174 1.60 -2.31 3.43
N THR A 175 1.15 -2.66 2.22
CA THR A 175 1.95 -2.59 1.00
C THR A 175 1.14 -1.92 -0.09
N VAL A 176 1.78 -1.05 -0.86
CA VAL A 176 1.15 -0.30 -1.95
C VAL A 176 1.78 -0.71 -3.27
N VAL A 177 0.91 -1.02 -4.25
CA VAL A 177 1.32 -1.26 -5.64
C VAL A 177 0.81 -0.11 -6.49
N ILE A 178 1.70 0.46 -7.31
CA ILE A 178 1.40 1.60 -8.16
C ILE A 178 1.58 1.17 -9.63
N ASP A 179 0.55 1.44 -10.43
CA ASP A 179 0.49 1.19 -11.88
C ASP A 179 0.85 -0.24 -12.28
N GLY A 180 0.44 -1.21 -11.45
CA GLY A 180 0.67 -2.63 -11.69
C GLY A 180 2.14 -3.06 -11.65
N GLN A 181 3.09 -2.20 -11.26
CA GLN A 181 4.52 -2.52 -11.37
C GLN A 181 5.40 -2.05 -10.22
N TYR A 182 5.09 -0.94 -9.55
CA TYR A 182 5.94 -0.41 -8.47
C TYR A 182 5.37 -0.79 -7.12
N ILE A 183 6.20 -1.36 -6.26
CA ILE A 183 5.83 -1.83 -4.93
C ILE A 183 6.59 -1.01 -3.90
N THR A 184 5.89 -0.40 -2.97
CA THR A 184 6.46 0.32 -1.82
C THR A 184 5.65 0.06 -0.55
N SER A 185 6.23 0.37 0.60
CA SER A 185 5.57 0.26 1.90
C SER A 185 6.31 1.10 2.93
N PRO A 186 5.68 1.43 4.09
CA PRO A 186 6.41 2.03 5.21
C PRO A 186 7.61 1.21 5.68
N SER A 187 7.54 -0.11 5.59
CA SER A 187 8.66 -1.00 5.93
C SER A 187 9.82 -0.88 4.92
N ILE A 188 9.52 -0.86 3.62
CA ILE A 188 10.54 -0.71 2.57
C ILE A 188 11.23 0.65 2.70
N VAL A 189 10.46 1.73 2.75
CA VAL A 189 11.00 3.11 2.90
C VAL A 189 11.76 3.26 4.22
N GLY A 190 11.20 2.73 5.31
CA GLY A 190 11.81 2.77 6.63
C GLY A 190 13.17 2.06 6.72
N SER A 191 13.46 1.10 5.82
CA SER A 191 14.75 0.42 5.79
C SER A 191 15.92 1.38 5.50
N THR A 192 15.65 2.48 4.81
CA THR A 192 16.63 3.54 4.51
C THR A 192 16.66 4.65 5.57
N MET A 193 15.71 4.66 6.51
CA MET A 193 15.49 5.73 7.50
C MET A 193 15.80 5.26 8.93
N ARG A 194 17.08 5.02 9.23
CA ARG A 194 17.49 4.52 10.55
C ARG A 194 17.00 5.43 11.70
N GLY A 195 16.31 4.82 12.65
CA GLY A 195 15.81 5.51 13.86
C GLY A 195 14.62 6.44 13.62
N ALA A 196 14.02 6.44 12.43
CA ALA A 196 12.83 7.23 12.16
C ALA A 196 11.61 6.66 12.91
N SER A 197 10.70 7.55 13.30
CA SER A 197 9.40 7.15 13.84
C SER A 197 8.51 6.56 12.75
N GLU A 198 7.54 5.74 13.14
CA GLU A 198 6.54 5.18 12.21
C GLU A 198 5.82 6.29 11.44
N GLN A 199 5.48 7.39 12.10
CA GLN A 199 4.86 8.55 11.45
C GLN A 199 5.76 9.15 10.36
N ALA A 200 7.06 9.25 10.59
CA ALA A 200 8.02 9.74 9.60
C ALA A 200 8.14 8.77 8.42
N MET A 201 8.18 7.46 8.67
CA MET A 201 8.19 6.43 7.62
C MET A 201 6.91 6.48 6.78
N ASN A 202 5.75 6.62 7.40
CA ASN A 202 4.46 6.77 6.72
C ASN A 202 4.46 8.01 5.81
N ALA A 203 4.89 9.16 6.32
CA ALA A 203 4.98 10.41 5.53
C ALA A 203 5.95 10.28 4.34
N ALA A 204 7.12 9.68 4.55
CA ALA A 204 8.09 9.41 3.50
C ALA A 204 7.53 8.46 2.43
N THR A 205 6.78 7.43 2.83
CA THR A 205 6.11 6.51 1.90
C THR A 205 5.14 7.23 0.96
N LEU A 206 4.38 8.20 1.48
CA LEU A 206 3.48 8.99 0.64
C LEU A 206 4.24 9.87 -0.38
N GLN A 207 5.44 10.37 -0.03
CA GLN A 207 6.30 11.09 -0.97
C GLN A 207 6.84 10.15 -2.06
N VAL A 208 7.25 8.94 -1.68
CA VAL A 208 7.64 7.90 -2.64
C VAL A 208 6.47 7.56 -3.58
N MET A 209 5.27 7.40 -3.04
CA MET A 209 4.06 7.17 -3.86
C MET A 209 3.80 8.33 -4.83
N ASP A 210 4.01 9.58 -4.40
CA ASP A 210 3.90 10.77 -5.25
C ASP A 210 4.86 10.70 -6.44
N ALA A 211 6.11 10.37 -6.18
CA ALA A 211 7.14 10.24 -7.22
C ALA A 211 6.84 9.07 -8.18
N LEU A 212 6.33 7.93 -7.67
CA LEU A 212 5.98 6.78 -8.50
C LEU A 212 4.73 7.04 -9.36
N VAL A 213 3.72 7.74 -8.82
CA VAL A 213 2.53 8.17 -9.59
C VAL A 213 2.93 9.11 -10.74
N ALA A 214 3.92 9.98 -10.52
CA ALA A 214 4.41 10.89 -11.54
C ALA A 214 5.18 10.20 -12.69
N LYS A 215 5.63 8.94 -12.52
CA LYS A 215 6.33 8.17 -13.57
C LYS A 215 5.39 7.71 -14.70
N LYS A 216 4.08 7.60 -14.45
CA LYS A 216 3.10 7.33 -15.51
C LYS A 216 2.79 8.65 -16.23
N LYS A 217 3.44 8.86 -17.34
CA LYS A 217 3.17 9.98 -18.27
C LYS A 217 2.68 9.45 -19.61
#